data_a91c2f6f9267981165d35d9a652f32d0
#
_entry.id   a91c2f6f9267981165d35d9a652f32d0
#
_cell.length_a   1.000
_cell.length_b   1.000
_cell.length_c   1.000
_cell.angle_alpha   90.00
_cell.angle_beta   90.00
_cell.angle_gamma   90.00
#
_symmetry.space_group_name_H-M   'P 1'
#
loop_
_entity.id
_entity.type
_entity.pdbx_description
1 polymer ?
#
loop_
_entity_poly.entity_id
_entity_poly.type
_entity_poly.pdbx_seq_one_letter_code
_entity_poly.pdbx_strand_id
1 'polypeptide(L)'
;MASDEWTRWLLTRRDGGNAALRAEHATALEVFREEVLDRASLSPADTVLDVGAGTGLIAFGALERLGPDGHVIFSDVSDAGLEECRRRAADDPRCTFVHASAEDLSAVPDASVDVVTTRSVLIYCERKADAFHEFFRVLRPGGRLSIFEPINRFLLEHRPDSLFGLRDPEVADLLAKVVAVYRDGAKRGENPMTDFDERDLLRWAAEAGFDGVEVDYRAQLDVPAEPIGDWTALRNASPNPLAPTYGEAMETALTEEERERLDTRMTQLGQSGTPTRRTLATAYLRALHP
;
A
#
# COMPACT_ATOMS: atom_id res chain seq x y z
N MET A 1 9.93 -14.01 -17.95
CA MET A 1 10.70 -13.28 -16.91
C MET A 1 10.33 -13.83 -15.54
N ALA A 2 11.29 -13.98 -14.62
CA ALA A 2 10.96 -14.32 -13.25
C ALA A 2 10.18 -13.14 -12.64
N SER A 3 9.10 -13.43 -11.91
CA SER A 3 8.36 -12.42 -11.15
C SER A 3 9.30 -11.84 -10.09
N ASP A 4 9.41 -10.51 -10.03
CA ASP A 4 10.12 -9.85 -8.94
C ASP A 4 9.37 -9.98 -7.60
N GLU A 5 9.97 -9.52 -6.50
CA GLU A 5 9.38 -9.64 -5.16
C GLU A 5 8.05 -8.89 -5.05
N TRP A 6 7.92 -7.74 -5.70
CA TRP A 6 6.71 -6.90 -5.71
C TRP A 6 5.54 -7.61 -6.38
N THR A 7 5.73 -8.07 -7.62
CA THR A 7 4.70 -8.79 -8.35
C THR A 7 4.35 -10.12 -7.69
N ARG A 8 5.36 -10.85 -7.17
CA ARG A 8 5.12 -12.09 -6.43
C ARG A 8 4.25 -11.84 -5.19
N TRP A 9 4.52 -10.76 -4.47
CA TRP A 9 3.72 -10.41 -3.30
C TRP A 9 2.28 -10.05 -3.72
N LEU A 10 2.10 -9.16 -4.69
CA LEU A 10 0.78 -8.74 -5.15
C LEU A 10 -0.09 -9.90 -5.66
N LEU A 11 0.50 -10.87 -6.35
CA LEU A 11 -0.24 -11.96 -7.00
C LEU A 11 -0.45 -13.19 -6.10
N THR A 12 0.45 -13.42 -5.12
CA THR A 12 0.43 -14.68 -4.36
C THR A 12 0.64 -14.54 -2.86
N ARG A 13 1.65 -13.76 -2.41
CA ARG A 13 2.03 -13.74 -0.99
C ARG A 13 1.14 -12.85 -0.13
N ARG A 14 0.54 -11.82 -0.70
CA ARG A 14 -0.38 -10.93 0.04
C ARG A 14 -1.58 -11.68 0.62
N ASP A 15 -2.11 -12.64 -0.13
CA ASP A 15 -3.32 -13.39 0.20
C ASP A 15 -3.02 -14.85 0.57
N GLY A 16 -1.74 -15.22 0.76
CA GLY A 16 -1.33 -16.59 1.03
C GLY A 16 -1.76 -17.61 -0.03
N GLY A 17 -2.03 -17.16 -1.27
CA GLY A 17 -2.58 -17.96 -2.36
C GLY A 17 -4.08 -18.30 -2.22
N ASN A 18 -4.79 -17.77 -1.22
CA ASN A 18 -6.19 -18.06 -0.95
C ASN A 18 -7.12 -17.14 -1.78
N ALA A 19 -7.99 -17.73 -2.59
CA ALA A 19 -8.91 -17.00 -3.47
C ALA A 19 -10.00 -16.21 -2.70
N ALA A 20 -10.49 -16.74 -1.58
CA ALA A 20 -11.49 -16.05 -0.75
C ALA A 20 -10.88 -14.80 -0.07
N LEU A 21 -9.70 -14.94 0.53
CA LEU A 21 -8.98 -13.81 1.13
C LEU A 21 -8.61 -12.75 0.08
N ARG A 22 -8.27 -13.18 -1.13
CA ARG A 22 -8.03 -12.26 -2.25
C ARG A 22 -9.28 -11.48 -2.63
N ALA A 23 -10.44 -12.13 -2.70
CA ALA A 23 -11.71 -11.47 -3.03
C ALA A 23 -12.12 -10.45 -1.94
N GLU A 24 -11.92 -10.79 -0.67
CA GLU A 24 -12.15 -9.88 0.45
C GLU A 24 -11.23 -8.65 0.37
N HIS A 25 -9.94 -8.86 0.16
CA HIS A 25 -8.98 -7.77 -0.03
C HIS A 25 -9.32 -6.91 -1.26
N ALA A 26 -9.78 -7.51 -2.36
CA ALA A 26 -10.15 -6.75 -3.56
C ALA A 26 -11.27 -5.76 -3.28
N THR A 27 -12.32 -6.17 -2.56
CA THR A 27 -13.43 -5.28 -2.16
C THR A 27 -12.95 -4.12 -1.28
N ALA A 28 -12.06 -4.39 -0.33
CA ALA A 28 -11.48 -3.34 0.50
C ALA A 28 -10.61 -2.36 -0.33
N LEU A 29 -9.89 -2.88 -1.32
CA LEU A 29 -9.04 -2.07 -2.20
C LEU A 29 -9.85 -1.16 -3.13
N GLU A 30 -11.05 -1.55 -3.53
CA GLU A 30 -11.95 -0.71 -4.32
C GLU A 30 -12.30 0.59 -3.59
N VAL A 31 -12.52 0.55 -2.28
CA VAL A 31 -12.79 1.75 -1.48
C VAL A 31 -11.62 2.73 -1.57
N PHE A 32 -10.38 2.25 -1.45
CA PHE A 32 -9.20 3.11 -1.57
C PHE A 32 -9.05 3.68 -2.98
N ARG A 33 -9.33 2.87 -4.02
CA ARG A 33 -9.32 3.30 -5.42
C ARG A 33 -10.27 4.47 -5.64
N GLU A 34 -11.53 4.31 -5.26
CA GLU A 34 -12.56 5.34 -5.44
C GLU A 34 -12.19 6.63 -4.69
N GLU A 35 -11.74 6.52 -3.44
CA GLU A 35 -11.33 7.66 -2.63
C GLU A 35 -10.14 8.45 -3.23
N VAL A 36 -9.16 7.78 -3.82
CA VAL A 36 -8.04 8.43 -4.51
C VAL A 36 -8.53 9.12 -5.79
N LEU A 37 -9.35 8.44 -6.58
CA LEU A 37 -9.83 8.96 -7.86
C LEU A 37 -10.85 10.09 -7.69
N ASP A 38 -11.67 10.07 -6.64
CA ASP A 38 -12.59 11.16 -6.33
C ASP A 38 -11.84 12.44 -5.95
N ARG A 39 -10.76 12.32 -5.15
CA ARG A 39 -9.91 13.47 -4.80
C ARG A 39 -9.09 13.98 -5.99
N ALA A 40 -8.74 13.11 -6.93
CA ALA A 40 -8.08 13.47 -8.17
C ALA A 40 -8.97 14.34 -9.08
N SER A 41 -10.31 14.28 -8.93
CA SER A 41 -11.28 15.10 -9.69
C SER A 41 -11.03 15.05 -11.19
N LEU A 42 -10.99 13.85 -11.77
CA LEU A 42 -10.61 13.61 -13.16
C LEU A 42 -11.54 14.32 -14.16
N SER A 43 -10.94 14.92 -15.19
CA SER A 43 -11.63 15.41 -16.39
C SER A 43 -11.48 14.42 -17.53
N PRO A 44 -12.44 14.32 -18.48
CA PRO A 44 -12.43 13.28 -19.50
C PRO A 44 -11.18 13.25 -20.41
N ALA A 45 -10.48 14.37 -20.57
CA ALA A 45 -9.30 14.49 -21.40
C ALA A 45 -7.98 14.56 -20.61
N ASP A 46 -8.00 14.30 -19.31
CA ASP A 46 -6.80 14.36 -18.47
C ASP A 46 -5.76 13.29 -18.91
N THR A 47 -4.49 13.66 -18.79
CA THR A 47 -3.37 12.72 -18.74
C THR A 47 -3.07 12.42 -17.28
N VAL A 48 -3.28 11.18 -16.87
CA VAL A 48 -3.07 10.69 -15.49
C VAL A 48 -1.79 9.88 -15.43
N LEU A 49 -0.90 10.21 -14.49
CA LEU A 49 0.26 9.39 -14.13
C LEU A 49 -0.04 8.67 -12.82
N ASP A 50 -0.14 7.35 -12.86
CA ASP A 50 -0.26 6.51 -11.66
C ASP A 50 1.12 5.98 -11.28
N VAL A 51 1.68 6.49 -10.18
CA VAL A 51 3.03 6.16 -9.70
C VAL A 51 2.95 5.00 -8.72
N GLY A 52 3.76 3.95 -8.99
CA GLY A 52 3.66 2.69 -8.27
C GLY A 52 2.37 1.94 -8.63
N ALA A 53 2.05 1.87 -9.91
CA ALA A 53 0.81 1.30 -10.43
C ALA A 53 0.58 -0.17 -10.04
N GLY A 54 1.64 -0.92 -9.75
CA GLY A 54 1.57 -2.34 -9.41
C GLY A 54 0.88 -3.13 -10.51
N THR A 55 -0.28 -3.71 -10.19
CA THR A 55 -1.14 -4.40 -11.17
C THR A 55 -2.29 -3.52 -11.71
N GLY A 56 -2.18 -2.19 -11.54
CA GLY A 56 -3.04 -1.20 -12.18
C GLY A 56 -4.33 -0.87 -11.43
N LEU A 57 -4.38 -0.98 -10.09
CA LEU A 57 -5.61 -0.73 -9.33
C LEU A 57 -6.16 0.69 -9.58
N ILE A 58 -5.33 1.72 -9.40
CA ILE A 58 -5.73 3.12 -9.60
C ILE A 58 -5.78 3.45 -11.09
N ALA A 59 -4.74 3.07 -11.85
CA ALA A 59 -4.61 3.37 -13.27
C ALA A 59 -5.80 2.87 -14.11
N PHE A 60 -6.25 1.63 -13.94
CA PHE A 60 -7.45 1.12 -14.64
C PHE A 60 -8.72 1.82 -14.17
N GLY A 61 -8.85 2.13 -12.87
CA GLY A 61 -9.98 2.93 -12.38
C GLY A 61 -10.00 4.35 -12.96
N ALA A 62 -8.84 4.97 -13.18
CA ALA A 62 -8.75 6.24 -13.89
C ALA A 62 -9.16 6.07 -15.36
N LEU A 63 -8.70 5.02 -16.03
CA LEU A 63 -9.05 4.74 -17.44
C LEU A 63 -10.56 4.56 -17.66
N GLU A 64 -11.27 4.00 -16.68
CA GLU A 64 -12.74 3.85 -16.69
C GLU A 64 -13.48 5.20 -16.59
N ARG A 65 -12.86 6.20 -15.94
CA ARG A 65 -13.43 7.55 -15.75
C ARG A 65 -13.08 8.53 -16.85
N LEU A 66 -12.02 8.25 -17.62
CA LEU A 66 -11.55 9.09 -18.72
C LEU A 66 -12.36 8.85 -20.01
N GLY A 67 -12.43 9.88 -20.85
CA GLY A 67 -12.99 9.82 -22.20
C GLY A 67 -11.98 9.26 -23.22
N PRO A 68 -12.36 9.28 -24.51
CA PRO A 68 -11.50 8.75 -25.58
C PRO A 68 -10.19 9.56 -25.80
N ASP A 69 -10.18 10.83 -25.39
CA ASP A 69 -9.01 11.72 -25.48
C ASP A 69 -8.16 11.71 -24.21
N GLY A 70 -8.58 11.00 -23.16
CA GLY A 70 -7.83 10.86 -21.92
C GLY A 70 -6.70 9.85 -22.06
N HIS A 71 -5.69 9.96 -21.20
CA HIS A 71 -4.50 9.10 -21.26
C HIS A 71 -4.05 8.67 -19.86
N VAL A 72 -3.56 7.43 -19.72
CA VAL A 72 -3.04 6.92 -18.43
C VAL A 72 -1.61 6.41 -18.65
N ILE A 73 -0.69 6.94 -17.84
CA ILE A 73 0.69 6.50 -17.74
C ILE A 73 0.82 5.64 -16.48
N PHE A 74 1.10 4.36 -16.66
CA PHE A 74 1.39 3.41 -15.60
C PHE A 74 2.89 3.46 -15.31
N SER A 75 3.29 3.88 -14.12
CA SER A 75 4.70 3.91 -13.71
C SER A 75 4.92 2.98 -12.53
N ASP A 76 5.95 2.14 -12.60
CA ASP A 76 6.34 1.23 -11.51
C ASP A 76 7.82 0.83 -11.64
N VAL A 77 8.42 0.40 -10.53
CA VAL A 77 9.76 -0.21 -10.50
C VAL A 77 9.73 -1.70 -10.85
N SER A 78 8.54 -2.30 -10.89
CA SER A 78 8.32 -3.70 -11.22
C SER A 78 8.01 -3.88 -12.70
N ASP A 79 8.97 -4.37 -13.48
CA ASP A 79 8.73 -4.74 -14.89
C ASP A 79 7.64 -5.80 -15.03
N ALA A 80 7.57 -6.74 -14.09
CA ALA A 80 6.56 -7.79 -14.11
C ALA A 80 5.14 -7.24 -13.82
N GLY A 81 5.03 -6.23 -12.94
CA GLY A 81 3.78 -5.49 -12.71
C GLY A 81 3.32 -4.74 -13.96
N LEU A 82 4.23 -4.01 -14.60
CA LEU A 82 3.95 -3.29 -15.84
C LEU A 82 3.57 -4.24 -16.98
N GLU A 83 4.19 -5.42 -17.08
CA GLU A 83 3.84 -6.41 -18.10
C GLU A 83 2.42 -6.98 -17.88
N GLU A 84 2.04 -7.23 -16.63
CA GLU A 84 0.65 -7.60 -16.31
C GLU A 84 -0.33 -6.48 -16.68
N CYS A 85 0.04 -5.21 -16.44
CA CYS A 85 -0.77 -4.08 -16.87
C CYS A 85 -0.87 -3.98 -18.39
N ARG A 86 0.22 -4.18 -19.15
CA ARG A 86 0.19 -4.22 -20.63
C ARG A 86 -0.76 -5.30 -21.14
N ARG A 87 -0.65 -6.51 -20.59
CA ARG A 87 -1.52 -7.63 -20.96
C ARG A 87 -3.01 -7.32 -20.69
N ARG A 88 -3.31 -6.64 -19.59
CA ARG A 88 -4.70 -6.26 -19.23
C ARG A 88 -5.24 -5.11 -20.06
N ALA A 89 -4.39 -4.16 -20.42
CA ALA A 89 -4.76 -3.02 -21.26
C ALA A 89 -5.11 -3.41 -22.69
N ALA A 90 -4.70 -4.61 -23.16
CA ALA A 90 -5.09 -5.18 -24.46
C ALA A 90 -4.93 -4.20 -25.62
N ASP A 91 -3.77 -3.52 -25.71
CA ASP A 91 -3.42 -2.54 -26.74
C ASP A 91 -4.30 -1.26 -26.74
N ASP A 92 -4.95 -0.91 -25.62
CA ASP A 92 -5.67 0.35 -25.50
C ASP A 92 -4.68 1.53 -25.75
N PRO A 93 -4.88 2.35 -26.80
CA PRO A 93 -3.94 3.42 -27.17
C PRO A 93 -3.85 4.53 -26.13
N ARG A 94 -4.77 4.57 -25.16
CA ARG A 94 -4.74 5.52 -24.04
C ARG A 94 -3.77 5.12 -22.93
N CYS A 95 -3.07 3.98 -23.04
CA CYS A 95 -2.18 3.46 -22.01
C CYS A 95 -0.72 3.59 -22.43
N THR A 96 0.11 4.11 -21.54
CA THR A 96 1.58 4.11 -21.64
C THR A 96 2.19 3.49 -20.38
N PHE A 97 3.33 2.81 -20.50
CA PHE A 97 3.97 2.09 -19.41
C PHE A 97 5.42 2.52 -19.26
N VAL A 98 5.79 2.99 -18.08
CA VAL A 98 7.09 3.59 -17.79
C VAL A 98 7.72 2.89 -16.59
N HIS A 99 8.92 2.34 -16.76
CA HIS A 99 9.71 1.84 -15.63
C HIS A 99 10.37 3.04 -14.94
N ALA A 100 9.93 3.38 -13.74
CA ALA A 100 10.48 4.50 -12.97
C ALA A 100 10.17 4.34 -11.48
N SER A 101 11.03 4.92 -10.64
CA SER A 101 10.77 5.11 -9.20
C SER A 101 9.99 6.40 -8.98
N ALA A 102 9.22 6.46 -7.88
CA ALA A 102 8.58 7.71 -7.44
C ALA A 102 9.62 8.82 -7.15
N GLU A 103 10.84 8.44 -6.76
CA GLU A 103 11.95 9.34 -6.44
C GLU A 103 12.76 9.79 -7.68
N ASP A 104 12.47 9.20 -8.84
CA ASP A 104 13.09 9.52 -10.14
C ASP A 104 12.10 9.19 -11.26
N LEU A 105 11.35 10.19 -11.68
CA LEU A 105 10.42 10.15 -12.81
C LEU A 105 11.03 10.80 -14.08
N SER A 106 12.35 10.79 -14.22
CA SER A 106 13.05 11.43 -15.35
C SER A 106 12.60 10.94 -16.73
N ALA A 107 12.02 9.75 -16.82
CA ALA A 107 11.40 9.22 -18.03
C ALA A 107 10.05 9.90 -18.39
N VAL A 108 9.46 10.69 -17.46
CA VAL A 108 8.25 11.48 -17.68
C VAL A 108 8.65 12.94 -17.85
N PRO A 109 8.30 13.60 -18.96
CA PRO A 109 8.68 15.00 -19.20
C PRO A 109 8.09 15.97 -18.17
N ASP A 110 8.75 17.12 -17.99
CA ASP A 110 8.25 18.22 -17.16
C ASP A 110 6.90 18.72 -17.68
N ALA A 111 6.00 19.10 -16.78
CA ALA A 111 4.71 19.72 -17.09
C ALA A 111 3.92 18.96 -18.18
N SER A 112 3.91 17.62 -18.11
CA SER A 112 3.34 16.76 -19.16
C SER A 112 2.05 16.05 -18.74
N VAL A 113 1.71 16.03 -17.45
CA VAL A 113 0.52 15.35 -16.92
C VAL A 113 -0.42 16.31 -16.18
N ASP A 114 -1.70 15.99 -16.19
CA ASP A 114 -2.73 16.80 -15.53
C ASP A 114 -2.99 16.31 -14.11
N VAL A 115 -2.76 15.00 -13.86
CA VAL A 115 -3.00 14.38 -12.56
C VAL A 115 -1.88 13.39 -12.25
N VAL A 116 -1.40 13.42 -11.01
CA VAL A 116 -0.58 12.36 -10.43
C VAL A 116 -1.40 11.65 -9.34
N THR A 117 -1.45 10.33 -9.43
CA THR A 117 -2.01 9.47 -8.39
C THR A 117 -0.95 8.53 -7.83
N THR A 118 -1.05 8.19 -6.54
CA THR A 118 -0.25 7.12 -5.94
C THR A 118 -0.97 6.50 -4.76
N ARG A 119 -0.73 5.21 -4.53
CA ARG A 119 -1.31 4.47 -3.42
C ARG A 119 -0.29 3.52 -2.78
N SER A 120 0.04 3.77 -1.51
CA SER A 120 0.96 2.92 -0.72
C SER A 120 2.33 2.76 -1.40
N VAL A 121 2.91 3.86 -1.83
CA VAL A 121 4.21 3.95 -2.51
C VAL A 121 5.25 4.63 -1.65
N LEU A 122 4.89 5.76 -1.01
CA LEU A 122 5.82 6.50 -0.18
C LEU A 122 6.35 5.69 1.00
N ILE A 123 5.57 4.72 1.50
CA ILE A 123 6.04 3.77 2.52
C ILE A 123 7.27 2.96 2.09
N TYR A 124 7.61 2.93 0.81
CA TYR A 124 8.78 2.21 0.27
C TYR A 124 9.90 3.14 -0.21
N CYS A 125 9.64 4.45 -0.29
CA CYS A 125 10.62 5.44 -0.71
C CYS A 125 11.57 5.80 0.44
N GLU A 126 12.86 5.88 0.16
CA GLU A 126 13.85 6.36 1.13
C GLU A 126 13.86 7.90 1.18
N ARG A 127 13.68 8.55 0.02
CA ARG A 127 13.74 10.00 -0.16
C ARG A 127 12.39 10.56 -0.58
N LYS A 128 11.42 10.49 0.35
CA LYS A 128 10.02 10.88 0.10
C LYS A 128 9.86 12.31 -0.39
N ALA A 129 10.71 13.24 0.08
CA ALA A 129 10.73 14.63 -0.39
C ALA A 129 11.05 14.71 -1.90
N ASP A 130 12.00 13.89 -2.40
CA ASP A 130 12.34 13.83 -3.82
C ASP A 130 11.14 13.37 -4.65
N ALA A 131 10.36 12.41 -4.14
CA ALA A 131 9.13 11.99 -4.81
C ALA A 131 8.13 13.14 -4.96
N PHE A 132 7.94 13.97 -3.94
CA PHE A 132 7.07 15.15 -4.04
C PHE A 132 7.60 16.19 -5.04
N HIS A 133 8.92 16.39 -5.14
CA HIS A 133 9.52 17.26 -6.16
C HIS A 133 9.31 16.70 -7.57
N GLU A 134 9.42 15.38 -7.76
CA GLU A 134 9.14 14.73 -9.04
C GLU A 134 7.65 14.84 -9.41
N PHE A 135 6.74 14.62 -8.47
CA PHE A 135 5.29 14.80 -8.70
C PHE A 135 4.98 16.25 -9.13
N PHE A 136 5.60 17.22 -8.48
CA PHE A 136 5.46 18.62 -8.85
C PHE A 136 6.01 18.90 -10.25
N ARG A 137 7.23 18.42 -10.55
CA ARG A 137 7.89 18.65 -11.83
C ARG A 137 7.08 18.13 -13.04
N VAL A 138 6.51 16.92 -12.93
CA VAL A 138 5.78 16.32 -14.04
C VAL A 138 4.38 16.90 -14.24
N LEU A 139 3.78 17.48 -13.19
CA LEU A 139 2.49 18.13 -13.28
C LEU A 139 2.55 19.45 -14.06
N ARG A 140 1.52 19.70 -14.85
CA ARG A 140 1.28 21.02 -15.48
C ARG A 140 0.80 22.03 -14.44
N PRO A 141 0.98 23.35 -14.65
CA PRO A 141 0.24 24.37 -13.90
C PRO A 141 -1.27 24.08 -13.93
N GLY A 142 -1.91 24.12 -12.77
CA GLY A 142 -3.30 23.71 -12.57
C GLY A 142 -3.50 22.19 -12.41
N GLY A 143 -2.43 21.41 -12.46
CA GLY A 143 -2.46 19.96 -12.25
C GLY A 143 -2.75 19.57 -10.80
N ARG A 144 -3.12 18.31 -10.58
CA ARG A 144 -3.61 17.81 -9.31
C ARG A 144 -2.82 16.59 -8.84
N LEU A 145 -2.51 16.55 -7.54
CA LEU A 145 -1.91 15.41 -6.85
C LEU A 145 -2.95 14.75 -5.96
N SER A 146 -3.08 13.43 -6.02
CA SER A 146 -3.93 12.63 -5.13
C SER A 146 -3.18 11.40 -4.62
N ILE A 147 -2.97 11.33 -3.32
CA ILE A 147 -2.17 10.30 -2.65
C ILE A 147 -3.01 9.58 -1.59
N PHE A 148 -2.81 8.27 -1.47
CA PHE A 148 -3.17 7.49 -0.29
C PHE A 148 -1.93 6.82 0.29
N GLU A 149 -1.72 6.99 1.61
CA GLU A 149 -0.67 6.27 2.35
C GLU A 149 -1.19 5.70 3.67
N PRO A 150 -0.80 4.47 4.03
CA PRO A 150 -0.93 3.98 5.39
C PRO A 150 0.11 4.69 6.28
N ILE A 151 -0.30 5.13 7.47
CA ILE A 151 0.60 5.72 8.46
C ILE A 151 0.97 4.65 9.47
N ASN A 152 1.94 3.79 9.09
CA ASN A 152 2.34 2.63 9.87
C ASN A 152 2.99 3.00 11.21
N ARG A 153 3.59 4.18 11.30
CA ARG A 153 4.13 4.74 12.55
C ARG A 153 3.08 4.76 13.66
N PHE A 154 1.83 5.06 13.34
CA PHE A 154 0.72 5.07 14.29
C PHE A 154 0.54 3.71 14.98
N LEU A 155 0.59 2.60 14.23
CA LEU A 155 0.50 1.26 14.81
C LEU A 155 1.66 0.99 15.76
N LEU A 156 2.88 1.33 15.36
CA LEU A 156 4.08 1.10 16.19
C LEU A 156 4.06 1.89 17.49
N GLU A 157 3.53 3.12 17.47
CA GLU A 157 3.46 3.97 18.66
C GLU A 157 2.39 3.51 19.65
N HIS A 158 1.25 2.99 19.15
CA HIS A 158 0.08 2.69 19.99
C HIS A 158 -0.08 1.21 20.31
N ARG A 159 0.36 0.31 19.43
CA ARG A 159 0.21 -1.15 19.59
C ARG A 159 1.43 -1.90 19.04
N PRO A 160 2.63 -1.64 19.59
CA PRO A 160 3.88 -2.20 19.06
C PRO A 160 3.96 -3.72 19.15
N ASP A 161 3.20 -4.34 20.04
CA ASP A 161 3.21 -5.80 20.30
C ASP A 161 1.96 -6.50 19.72
N SER A 162 1.16 -5.78 18.93
CA SER A 162 -0.06 -6.35 18.33
C SER A 162 0.24 -7.05 17.00
N LEU A 163 -0.20 -8.30 16.88
CA LEU A 163 -0.29 -9.02 15.63
C LEU A 163 -1.76 -9.42 15.41
N PHE A 164 -2.32 -9.09 14.24
CA PHE A 164 -3.73 -9.28 13.88
C PHE A 164 -4.76 -8.63 14.83
N GLY A 165 -4.31 -7.78 15.75
CA GLY A 165 -5.21 -7.18 16.75
C GLY A 165 -5.80 -8.18 17.76
N LEU A 166 -5.18 -9.34 17.91
CA LEU A 166 -5.59 -10.36 18.87
C LEU A 166 -5.17 -9.98 20.29
N ARG A 167 -6.06 -10.28 21.24
CA ARG A 167 -5.84 -10.14 22.68
C ARG A 167 -6.16 -11.46 23.37
N ASP A 168 -5.36 -12.47 23.06
CA ASP A 168 -5.52 -13.79 23.65
C ASP A 168 -4.37 -14.08 24.60
N PRO A 169 -4.62 -14.17 25.92
CA PRO A 169 -3.58 -14.39 26.92
C PRO A 169 -2.87 -15.74 26.78
N GLU A 170 -3.50 -16.73 26.14
CA GLU A 170 -2.91 -18.07 25.98
C GLU A 170 -1.75 -18.09 24.98
N VAL A 171 -1.69 -17.11 24.07
CA VAL A 171 -0.65 -17.02 23.01
C VAL A 171 0.01 -15.65 22.91
N ALA A 172 -0.27 -14.74 23.83
CA ALA A 172 0.29 -13.38 23.81
C ALA A 172 1.82 -13.36 23.81
N ASP A 173 2.45 -14.26 24.59
CA ASP A 173 3.90 -14.45 24.65
C ASP A 173 4.48 -14.92 23.31
N LEU A 174 3.79 -15.80 22.60
CA LEU A 174 4.21 -16.32 21.30
C LEU A 174 4.02 -15.27 20.21
N LEU A 175 2.88 -14.55 20.20
CA LEU A 175 2.63 -13.46 19.28
C LEU A 175 3.67 -12.35 19.42
N ALA A 176 4.07 -11.99 20.64
CA ALA A 176 5.12 -11.02 20.89
C ALA A 176 6.47 -11.43 20.29
N LYS A 177 6.84 -12.73 20.34
CA LYS A 177 8.04 -13.26 19.71
C LYS A 177 7.98 -13.13 18.19
N VAL A 178 6.85 -13.45 17.57
CA VAL A 178 6.64 -13.34 16.12
C VAL A 178 6.68 -11.87 15.68
N VAL A 179 6.04 -10.96 16.42
CA VAL A 179 6.10 -9.51 16.16
C VAL A 179 7.55 -9.00 16.19
N ALA A 180 8.39 -9.51 17.10
CA ALA A 180 9.79 -9.10 17.21
C ALA A 180 10.56 -9.33 15.89
N VAL A 181 10.26 -10.38 15.12
CA VAL A 181 10.88 -10.64 13.81
C VAL A 181 10.67 -9.46 12.84
N TYR A 182 9.44 -8.92 12.81
CA TYR A 182 9.11 -7.77 11.95
C TYR A 182 9.71 -6.46 12.48
N ARG A 183 9.83 -6.32 13.80
CA ARG A 183 10.40 -5.12 14.45
C ARG A 183 11.90 -5.05 14.36
N ASP A 184 12.59 -6.18 14.48
CA ASP A 184 14.06 -6.23 14.40
C ASP A 184 14.56 -5.94 12.98
N GLY A 185 13.75 -6.28 11.95
CA GLY A 185 13.96 -5.85 10.57
C GLY A 185 13.69 -4.37 10.31
N ALA A 186 13.03 -3.68 11.28
CA ALA A 186 12.59 -2.31 11.18
C ALA A 186 13.20 -1.46 12.31
N LYS A 187 14.51 -1.21 12.25
CA LYS A 187 15.14 -0.26 13.19
C LYS A 187 14.48 1.10 13.07
N ARG A 188 14.11 1.67 14.22
CA ARG A 188 13.43 2.96 14.30
C ARG A 188 14.27 4.04 13.59
N GLY A 189 13.69 4.71 12.57
CA GLY A 189 14.34 5.76 11.79
C GLY A 189 15.16 5.31 10.58
N GLU A 190 15.25 4.00 10.32
CA GLU A 190 15.93 3.44 9.14
C GLU A 190 14.96 2.67 8.22
N ASN A 191 13.67 2.54 8.60
CA ASN A 191 12.67 1.84 7.80
C ASN A 191 11.71 2.84 7.16
N PRO A 192 11.74 2.98 5.83
CA PRO A 192 10.89 3.92 5.10
C PRO A 192 9.40 3.68 5.33
N MET A 193 9.00 2.47 5.73
CA MET A 193 7.59 2.16 6.00
C MET A 193 7.04 2.82 7.28
N THR A 194 7.91 3.30 8.18
CA THR A 194 7.52 3.77 9.52
C THR A 194 8.20 5.06 9.95
N ASP A 195 8.95 5.71 9.07
CA ASP A 195 9.77 6.89 9.35
C ASP A 195 9.02 8.21 9.18
N PHE A 196 7.75 8.19 8.78
CA PHE A 196 6.94 9.38 8.54
C PHE A 196 5.55 9.31 9.18
N ASP A 197 4.90 10.47 9.26
CA ASP A 197 3.51 10.64 9.65
C ASP A 197 2.75 11.58 8.68
N GLU A 198 1.49 11.89 8.99
CA GLU A 198 0.63 12.73 8.15
C GLU A 198 1.13 14.17 8.00
N ARG A 199 1.92 14.68 8.97
CA ARG A 199 2.46 16.03 8.95
C ARG A 199 3.62 16.15 7.99
N ASP A 200 4.39 15.07 7.84
CA ASP A 200 5.46 14.99 6.87
C ASP A 200 4.93 15.10 5.44
N LEU A 201 3.77 14.49 5.16
CA LEU A 201 3.11 14.61 3.85
C LEU A 201 2.76 16.07 3.52
N LEU A 202 2.19 16.81 4.50
CA LEU A 202 1.91 18.25 4.36
C LEU A 202 3.19 19.06 4.11
N ARG A 203 4.24 18.77 4.88
CA ARG A 203 5.52 19.47 4.78
C ARG A 203 6.17 19.26 3.42
N TRP A 204 6.29 18.00 2.94
CA TRP A 204 6.90 17.71 1.64
C TRP A 204 6.12 18.31 0.48
N ALA A 205 4.78 18.28 0.52
CA ALA A 205 3.97 18.92 -0.49
C ALA A 205 4.20 20.44 -0.54
N ALA A 206 4.23 21.10 0.62
CA ALA A 206 4.50 22.54 0.70
C ALA A 206 5.94 22.89 0.25
N GLU A 207 6.95 22.11 0.65
CA GLU A 207 8.35 22.29 0.25
C GLU A 207 8.56 22.09 -1.26
N ALA A 208 7.81 21.18 -1.90
CA ALA A 208 7.82 20.99 -3.34
C ALA A 208 7.14 22.12 -4.12
N GLY A 209 6.34 22.97 -3.48
CA GLY A 209 5.68 24.11 -4.10
C GLY A 209 4.19 23.94 -4.38
N PHE A 210 3.55 22.87 -3.88
CA PHE A 210 2.12 22.67 -4.02
C PHE A 210 1.30 23.68 -3.23
N ASP A 211 0.17 24.08 -3.81
CA ASP A 211 -0.88 24.89 -3.18
C ASP A 211 -2.12 24.04 -2.82
N GLY A 212 -2.98 24.59 -1.96
CA GLY A 212 -4.25 23.95 -1.61
C GLY A 212 -4.09 22.55 -1.03
N VAL A 213 -3.00 22.33 -0.27
CA VAL A 213 -2.66 21.02 0.30
C VAL A 213 -3.65 20.67 1.41
N GLU A 214 -4.38 19.58 1.24
CA GLU A 214 -5.32 19.06 2.22
C GLU A 214 -5.00 17.60 2.54
N VAL A 215 -5.02 17.25 3.83
CA VAL A 215 -4.86 15.87 4.31
C VAL A 215 -6.09 15.46 5.11
N ASP A 216 -6.72 14.36 4.68
CA ASP A 216 -7.75 13.65 5.43
C ASP A 216 -7.08 12.48 6.17
N TYR A 217 -6.78 12.70 7.45
CA TYR A 217 -6.15 11.70 8.32
C TYR A 217 -7.21 10.94 9.10
N ARG A 218 -7.21 9.63 8.97
CA ARG A 218 -8.16 8.72 9.63
C ARG A 218 -7.40 7.74 10.49
N ALA A 219 -7.58 7.82 11.80
CA ALA A 219 -6.97 6.91 12.77
C ALA A 219 -8.02 6.10 13.51
N GLN A 220 -7.74 4.82 13.67
CA GLN A 220 -8.54 3.89 14.48
C GLN A 220 -7.63 3.28 15.54
N LEU A 221 -7.99 3.41 16.80
CA LEU A 221 -7.26 2.83 17.89
C LEU A 221 -8.17 1.82 18.60
N ASP A 222 -7.81 0.53 18.49
CA ASP A 222 -8.42 -0.54 19.24
C ASP A 222 -9.94 -0.72 18.96
N VAL A 223 -10.34 -0.48 17.73
CA VAL A 223 -11.72 -0.60 17.28
C VAL A 223 -12.06 -2.07 17.02
N PRO A 224 -13.26 -2.58 17.39
CA PRO A 224 -13.69 -3.91 17.00
C PRO A 224 -13.56 -4.14 15.49
N ALA A 225 -13.08 -5.31 15.11
CA ALA A 225 -12.85 -5.70 13.73
C ALA A 225 -13.23 -7.17 13.51
N GLU A 226 -13.31 -7.55 12.24
CA GLU A 226 -13.62 -8.92 11.84
C GLU A 226 -12.63 -9.94 12.42
N PRO A 227 -13.07 -11.18 12.62
CA PRO A 227 -12.19 -12.29 13.00
C PRO A 227 -11.02 -12.47 12.00
N ILE A 228 -9.98 -13.17 12.44
CA ILE A 228 -8.82 -13.48 11.57
C ILE A 228 -9.15 -14.38 10.38
N GLY A 229 -10.31 -15.03 10.39
CA GLY A 229 -10.74 -15.95 9.31
C GLY A 229 -9.89 -17.22 9.22
N ASP A 230 -9.55 -17.64 8.00
CA ASP A 230 -8.76 -18.86 7.75
C ASP A 230 -7.29 -18.65 8.13
N TRP A 231 -6.90 -19.20 9.28
CA TRP A 231 -5.54 -19.14 9.76
C TRP A 231 -4.53 -19.78 8.80
N THR A 232 -4.91 -20.86 8.11
CA THR A 232 -4.00 -21.54 7.18
C THR A 232 -3.62 -20.63 6.01
N ALA A 233 -4.59 -19.89 5.50
CA ALA A 233 -4.34 -18.89 4.45
C ALA A 233 -3.51 -17.72 4.98
N LEU A 234 -3.91 -17.17 6.13
CA LEU A 234 -3.25 -16.04 6.74
C LEU A 234 -1.78 -16.33 7.09
N ARG A 235 -1.48 -17.52 7.61
CA ARG A 235 -0.11 -17.98 7.92
C ARG A 235 0.81 -17.91 6.69
N ASN A 236 0.28 -18.18 5.50
CA ASN A 236 1.02 -18.13 4.24
C ASN A 236 1.09 -16.72 3.63
N ALA A 237 0.38 -15.75 4.22
CA ALA A 237 0.42 -14.37 3.79
C ALA A 237 1.63 -13.63 4.35
N SER A 238 2.03 -12.54 3.67
CA SER A 238 3.09 -11.64 4.10
C SER A 238 2.55 -10.20 4.10
N PRO A 239 2.85 -9.39 5.14
CA PRO A 239 2.29 -8.05 5.28
C PRO A 239 2.79 -7.06 4.23
N ASN A 240 3.96 -7.30 3.66
CA ASN A 240 4.54 -6.46 2.60
C ASN A 240 5.54 -7.29 1.75
N PRO A 241 5.98 -6.78 0.59
CA PRO A 241 6.87 -7.51 -0.33
C PRO A 241 8.20 -7.95 0.29
N LEU A 242 8.74 -7.16 1.22
CA LEU A 242 10.07 -7.35 1.82
C LEU A 242 10.03 -8.14 3.13
N ALA A 243 8.84 -8.46 3.64
CA ALA A 243 8.66 -9.18 4.89
C ALA A 243 8.53 -10.69 4.68
N PRO A 244 8.92 -11.51 5.67
CA PRO A 244 8.57 -12.92 5.69
C PRO A 244 7.06 -13.12 5.77
N THR A 245 6.57 -14.30 5.37
CA THR A 245 5.21 -14.73 5.71
C THR A 245 5.08 -14.90 7.23
N TYR A 246 3.85 -14.94 7.73
CA TYR A 246 3.66 -15.20 9.16
C TYR A 246 4.18 -16.59 9.57
N GLY A 247 4.08 -17.59 8.69
CA GLY A 247 4.67 -18.91 8.89
C GLY A 247 6.20 -18.87 8.97
N GLU A 248 6.86 -18.21 8.03
CA GLU A 248 8.32 -18.01 8.03
C GLU A 248 8.80 -17.24 9.29
N ALA A 249 8.04 -16.25 9.74
CA ALA A 249 8.34 -15.53 10.97
C ALA A 249 8.17 -16.40 12.22
N MET A 250 7.16 -17.28 12.24
CA MET A 250 6.97 -18.27 13.32
C MET A 250 8.12 -19.29 13.33
N GLU A 251 8.57 -19.76 12.17
CA GLU A 251 9.73 -20.66 12.06
C GLU A 251 11.01 -20.04 12.61
N THR A 252 11.16 -18.72 12.43
CA THR A 252 12.32 -17.96 12.92
C THR A 252 12.27 -17.74 14.43
N ALA A 253 11.08 -17.47 14.99
CA ALA A 253 10.92 -16.97 16.36
C ALA A 253 10.61 -18.04 17.40
N LEU A 254 10.04 -19.19 16.99
CA LEU A 254 9.42 -20.15 17.88
C LEU A 254 10.06 -21.55 17.74
N THR A 255 10.08 -22.30 18.85
CA THR A 255 10.36 -23.74 18.84
C THR A 255 9.22 -24.50 18.14
N GLU A 256 9.42 -25.78 17.82
CA GLU A 256 8.39 -26.61 17.19
C GLU A 256 7.15 -26.74 18.08
N GLU A 257 7.32 -26.98 19.39
CA GLU A 257 6.22 -27.06 20.36
C GLU A 257 5.44 -25.73 20.46
N GLU A 258 6.15 -24.60 20.48
CA GLU A 258 5.54 -23.25 20.50
C GLU A 258 4.75 -22.98 19.22
N ARG A 259 5.26 -23.39 18.05
CA ARG A 259 4.54 -23.26 16.77
C ARG A 259 3.25 -24.06 16.75
N GLU A 260 3.30 -25.33 17.17
CA GLU A 260 2.12 -26.20 17.25
C GLU A 260 1.05 -25.60 18.20
N ARG A 261 1.48 -25.08 19.36
CA ARG A 261 0.59 -24.40 20.30
C ARG A 261 -0.04 -23.17 19.67
N LEU A 262 0.74 -22.32 19.00
CA LEU A 262 0.22 -21.12 18.34
C LEU A 262 -0.71 -21.48 17.19
N ASP A 263 -0.33 -22.41 16.29
CA ASP A 263 -1.14 -22.86 15.16
C ASP A 263 -2.49 -23.43 15.63
N THR A 264 -2.48 -24.25 16.67
CA THR A 264 -3.71 -24.82 17.25
C THR A 264 -4.63 -23.72 17.76
N ARG A 265 -4.09 -22.77 18.53
CA ARG A 265 -4.89 -21.69 19.11
C ARG A 265 -5.43 -20.74 18.05
N MET A 266 -4.61 -20.34 17.09
CA MET A 266 -5.01 -19.46 15.99
C MET A 266 -6.11 -20.09 15.12
N THR A 267 -6.02 -21.38 14.86
CA THR A 267 -7.07 -22.14 14.17
C THR A 267 -8.38 -22.12 14.93
N GLN A 268 -8.35 -22.32 16.26
CA GLN A 268 -9.55 -22.24 17.10
C GLN A 268 -10.17 -20.83 17.10
N LEU A 269 -9.34 -19.79 17.20
CA LEU A 269 -9.79 -18.40 17.17
C LEU A 269 -10.46 -18.04 15.85
N GLY A 270 -9.88 -18.47 14.72
CA GLY A 270 -10.47 -18.30 13.39
C GLY A 270 -11.82 -19.00 13.25
N GLN A 271 -11.90 -20.27 13.69
CA GLN A 271 -13.13 -21.08 13.62
C GLN A 271 -14.24 -20.58 14.57
N SER A 272 -13.88 -20.05 15.73
CA SER A 272 -14.84 -19.52 16.69
C SER A 272 -15.41 -18.15 16.28
N GLY A 273 -14.87 -17.51 15.27
CA GLY A 273 -15.24 -16.16 14.90
C GLY A 273 -14.91 -15.12 15.96
N THR A 274 -13.83 -15.32 16.73
CA THR A 274 -13.41 -14.39 17.77
C THR A 274 -13.07 -13.03 17.16
N PRO A 275 -13.74 -11.94 17.58
CA PRO A 275 -13.46 -10.61 17.03
C PRO A 275 -12.02 -10.17 17.30
N THR A 276 -11.42 -9.49 16.36
CA THR A 276 -10.12 -8.83 16.51
C THR A 276 -10.29 -7.36 16.87
N ARG A 277 -9.19 -6.65 17.01
CA ARG A 277 -9.15 -5.20 17.26
C ARG A 277 -8.27 -4.54 16.22
N ARG A 278 -8.77 -3.51 15.58
CA ARG A 278 -8.05 -2.77 14.56
C ARG A 278 -7.37 -1.54 15.14
N THR A 279 -6.09 -1.42 14.88
CA THR A 279 -5.32 -0.19 15.12
C THR A 279 -4.55 0.12 13.85
N LEU A 280 -4.94 1.19 13.19
CA LEU A 280 -4.28 1.67 11.97
C LEU A 280 -4.56 3.16 11.79
N ALA A 281 -3.71 3.80 10.99
CA ALA A 281 -4.02 5.13 10.48
C ALA A 281 -3.71 5.19 8.99
N THR A 282 -4.48 6.03 8.29
CA THR A 282 -4.34 6.29 6.87
C THR A 282 -4.42 7.80 6.61
N ALA A 283 -3.75 8.26 5.56
CA ALA A 283 -3.81 9.62 5.11
C ALA A 283 -4.14 9.66 3.61
N TYR A 284 -5.10 10.50 3.26
CA TYR A 284 -5.35 10.92 1.88
C TYR A 284 -4.90 12.36 1.74
N LEU A 285 -4.01 12.61 0.80
CA LEU A 285 -3.58 13.97 0.47
C LEU A 285 -4.09 14.35 -0.91
N ARG A 286 -4.59 15.57 -1.04
CA ARG A 286 -4.74 16.25 -2.32
C ARG A 286 -3.97 17.55 -2.32
N ALA A 287 -3.46 17.95 -3.48
CA ALA A 287 -2.77 19.21 -3.65
C ALA A 287 -2.88 19.70 -5.10
N LEU A 288 -2.61 20.97 -5.32
CA LEU A 288 -2.68 21.64 -6.61
C LEU A 288 -1.29 22.16 -7.01
N HIS A 289 -0.93 21.99 -8.27
CA HIS A 289 0.19 22.72 -8.86
C HIS A 289 -0.31 24.12 -9.21
N PRO A 290 0.27 25.22 -8.69
CA PRO A 290 -0.17 26.58 -8.95
C PRO A 290 -0.05 27.03 -10.40
#